data_3751104fdd722371906431a91ab60118
#
_entry.id   3751104fdd722371906431a91ab60118
#
_cell.length_a   1.000
_cell.length_b   1.000
_cell.length_c   1.000
_cell.angle_alpha   90.00
_cell.angle_beta   90.00
_cell.angle_gamma   90.00
#
_symmetry.space_group_name_H-M   'P 1'
#
loop_
_entity.id
_entity.type
_entity.pdbx_description
1 polymer ?
#
loop_
_entity_poly.entity_id
_entity_poly.type
_entity_poly.pdbx_seq_one_letter_code
_entity_poly.pdbx_strand_id
1 'polypeptide(L)'
;MIFGKDDESGCNFPAVSMKRLYEVNITDTIHICKSDFIREIRFYKSDFVYLRKHDTIMQSSDIQPLVNYYHRKIKQVNLNFKRYLFNRINWDARIIGIKGARGVGKTTLLLQRILEKYKDIDDTFYITLDHLWFRNHSLEELVEYLYTHGITEIYIDEVHKYKDWSQSLKTFYDEFADLRIVYTGSSMLEIEKSSTDLARRQTPYRLDGLSFREYLKYTGALEYEPLQLSDILQNHVATAMDICGKTKILKMFDKYLKTGYYPYFTEAKNDFLIRLAETAKLVIENDLPAVLDVNYATIEKTQKLLMIIAEHVPLKPTTEKLASSISSTRDSCLKMMYLLDKAAILRLLTTELKSYKRLVNPEEIYLDNTNLMYALGSNVNEGNLRETFFFNQVGNTHDVRSSHAGDFLIDGKLRVEVGGPSKDFSRIADIPDSFLAIDGIETGYGARIPLWLFGFLY
;
A
#
# COMPACT_ATOMS: atom_id res chain seq x y z
N MET A 1 24.32 -8.60 42.15
CA MET A 1 25.31 -7.57 42.57
C MET A 1 25.97 -8.01 43.84
N ILE A 2 27.17 -8.58 43.76
CA ILE A 2 28.20 -8.63 44.85
C ILE A 2 29.50 -8.85 44.10
N PHE A 3 30.27 -7.79 43.95
CA PHE A 3 31.72 -7.85 43.66
C PHE A 3 32.42 -7.44 44.93
N GLY A 4 33.13 -8.37 45.56
CA GLY A 4 34.15 -8.12 46.53
C GLY A 4 35.51 -8.24 45.85
N LYS A 5 36.39 -7.31 46.17
CA LYS A 5 37.76 -7.15 45.64
C LYS A 5 38.74 -8.21 46.14
N ASP A 6 39.75 -8.39 45.28
CA ASP A 6 41.11 -8.88 45.53
C ASP A 6 41.30 -10.36 45.91
N ASP A 7 41.77 -11.14 44.92
CA ASP A 7 43.04 -11.86 45.05
C ASP A 7 43.55 -12.36 43.70
N GLU A 8 44.76 -12.01 43.37
CA GLU A 8 45.55 -12.49 42.24
C GLU A 8 45.93 -13.96 42.47
N SER A 9 45.25 -14.86 41.76
CA SER A 9 45.82 -16.17 41.41
C SER A 9 45.16 -16.65 40.13
N GLY A 10 45.98 -16.72 39.12
CA GLY A 10 45.59 -17.10 37.77
C GLY A 10 45.00 -18.51 37.69
N CYS A 11 43.72 -18.58 37.41
CA CYS A 11 43.09 -19.76 36.88
C CYS A 11 42.29 -19.35 35.62
N ASN A 12 42.84 -19.71 34.46
CA ASN A 12 42.14 -19.68 33.19
C ASN A 12 40.92 -20.62 33.28
N PHE A 13 39.73 -20.07 33.36
CA PHE A 13 38.51 -20.85 33.13
C PHE A 13 38.24 -20.88 31.61
N PRO A 14 38.07 -22.07 31.00
CA PRO A 14 37.54 -22.13 29.66
C PRO A 14 36.09 -21.60 29.71
N ALA A 15 35.77 -20.71 28.77
CA ALA A 15 34.40 -20.25 28.55
C ALA A 15 33.54 -21.48 28.23
N VAL A 16 32.74 -21.89 29.17
CA VAL A 16 31.72 -22.90 28.94
C VAL A 16 30.63 -22.19 28.10
N SER A 17 30.56 -22.56 26.83
CA SER A 17 29.54 -22.02 25.96
C SER A 17 28.15 -22.31 26.52
N MET A 18 27.26 -21.32 26.48
CA MET A 18 25.86 -21.49 26.95
C MET A 18 25.15 -22.72 26.38
N LYS A 19 25.56 -23.25 25.22
CA LYS A 19 25.04 -24.48 24.61
C LYS A 19 25.12 -25.72 25.51
N ARG A 20 26.07 -25.79 26.48
CA ARG A 20 26.17 -26.93 27.38
C ARG A 20 25.22 -26.89 28.58
N LEU A 21 24.62 -25.75 28.87
CA LEU A 21 23.65 -25.61 29.95
C LEU A 21 22.24 -26.15 29.60
N TYR A 22 21.97 -26.36 28.30
CA TYR A 22 20.65 -26.81 27.80
C TYR A 22 20.44 -28.35 27.81
N GLU A 23 21.49 -29.13 28.07
CA GLU A 23 21.39 -30.60 28.12
C GLU A 23 21.25 -31.20 29.53
N VAL A 24 21.10 -30.35 30.56
CA VAL A 24 21.00 -30.83 31.93
C VAL A 24 19.54 -31.18 32.26
N ASN A 25 19.30 -32.43 32.64
CA ASN A 25 18.00 -32.93 33.05
C ASN A 25 17.53 -32.21 34.32
N ILE A 26 16.26 -31.85 34.43
CA ILE A 26 15.66 -31.00 35.45
C ILE A 26 15.77 -31.59 36.90
N THR A 27 16.26 -32.81 37.02
CA THR A 27 16.48 -33.52 38.27
C THR A 27 17.91 -33.49 38.81
N ASP A 28 18.86 -32.93 38.02
CA ASP A 28 20.26 -32.93 38.40
C ASP A 28 20.65 -31.67 39.18
N THR A 29 21.19 -31.86 40.37
CA THR A 29 21.76 -30.79 41.19
C THR A 29 23.18 -30.52 40.72
N ILE A 30 23.47 -29.30 40.21
CA ILE A 30 24.83 -28.92 39.83
C ILE A 30 25.61 -28.53 41.04
N HIS A 31 26.59 -29.35 41.43
CA HIS A 31 27.54 -29.05 42.48
C HIS A 31 28.73 -28.29 41.91
N ILE A 32 28.92 -27.04 42.31
CA ILE A 32 30.12 -26.26 41.99
C ILE A 32 30.94 -26.25 43.27
N CYS A 33 32.02 -26.99 43.24
CA CYS A 33 32.98 -27.04 44.35
C CYS A 33 34.15 -26.06 44.06
N LYS A 34 34.35 -25.08 44.93
CA LYS A 34 35.57 -24.29 45.02
C LYS A 34 35.96 -24.35 46.48
N SER A 35 37.10 -25.03 46.76
CA SER A 35 37.78 -25.08 48.05
C SER A 35 36.89 -24.72 49.26
N ASP A 36 36.29 -25.72 49.88
CA ASP A 36 35.59 -25.69 51.17
C ASP A 36 34.26 -24.92 51.29
N PHE A 37 33.70 -24.43 50.18
CA PHE A 37 32.35 -23.83 50.18
C PHE A 37 31.48 -24.45 49.13
N ILE A 38 30.49 -25.29 49.55
CA ILE A 38 29.44 -25.84 48.69
C ILE A 38 28.34 -24.80 48.63
N ARG A 39 28.08 -24.21 47.46
CA ARG A 39 26.88 -23.44 47.23
C ARG A 39 25.90 -24.26 46.42
N GLU A 40 24.77 -24.59 47.00
CA GLU A 40 23.62 -25.21 46.34
C GLU A 40 22.82 -24.09 45.62
N ILE A 41 22.78 -24.11 44.30
CA ILE A 41 21.93 -23.20 43.51
C ILE A 41 20.64 -23.97 43.23
N ARG A 42 19.55 -23.61 43.90
CA ARG A 42 18.22 -24.14 43.60
C ARG A 42 17.52 -23.21 42.63
N PHE A 43 17.22 -23.73 41.45
CA PHE A 43 16.29 -23.07 40.52
C PHE A 43 14.86 -23.45 40.90
N TYR A 44 14.00 -22.45 41.06
CA TYR A 44 12.59 -22.71 41.34
C TYR A 44 11.88 -23.17 40.05
N LYS A 45 10.97 -24.11 40.20
CA LYS A 45 10.17 -24.66 39.09
C LYS A 45 9.43 -23.59 38.27
N SER A 46 9.15 -22.43 38.88
CA SER A 46 8.54 -21.25 38.26
C SER A 46 9.41 -20.62 37.15
N ASP A 47 10.74 -20.62 37.33
CA ASP A 47 11.66 -19.97 36.37
C ASP A 47 11.83 -20.81 35.10
N PHE A 48 11.77 -22.15 35.28
CA PHE A 48 11.77 -23.09 34.14
C PHE A 48 10.45 -23.15 33.38
N VAL A 49 9.31 -22.88 34.04
CA VAL A 49 8.00 -22.83 33.35
C VAL A 49 7.89 -21.62 32.43
N TYR A 50 8.56 -20.51 32.76
CA TYR A 50 8.62 -19.34 31.86
C TYR A 50 9.47 -19.58 30.63
N LEU A 51 10.60 -20.27 30.77
CA LEU A 51 11.45 -20.67 29.65
C LEU A 51 10.79 -21.72 28.73
N ARG A 52 10.03 -22.66 29.30
CA ARG A 52 9.31 -23.70 28.53
C ARG A 52 8.15 -23.19 27.65
N LYS A 53 7.66 -21.99 27.88
CA LYS A 53 6.58 -21.41 27.01
C LYS A 53 7.09 -20.77 25.75
N HIS A 54 8.41 -20.58 25.60
CA HIS A 54 8.99 -19.87 24.43
C HIS A 54 10.06 -20.66 23.66
N ASP A 55 10.48 -21.85 24.12
CA ASP A 55 11.55 -22.62 23.46
C ASP A 55 11.07 -23.91 22.78
N THR A 56 10.05 -23.79 21.94
CA THR A 56 9.93 -24.79 20.87
C THR A 56 10.85 -24.35 19.75
N ILE A 57 12.06 -24.91 19.67
CA ILE A 57 12.98 -24.67 18.54
C ILE A 57 12.21 -25.00 17.27
N MET A 58 11.96 -23.99 16.44
CA MET A 58 11.25 -24.14 15.16
C MET A 58 11.98 -25.17 14.29
N GLN A 59 11.25 -26.14 13.78
CA GLN A 59 11.79 -27.18 12.89
C GLN A 59 11.36 -26.95 11.45
N SER A 60 12.06 -27.54 10.50
CA SER A 60 11.71 -27.45 9.08
C SER A 60 10.29 -27.98 8.78
N SER A 61 9.80 -28.92 9.57
CA SER A 61 8.41 -29.42 9.50
C SER A 61 7.38 -28.35 9.81
N ASP A 62 7.69 -27.40 10.70
CA ASP A 62 6.75 -26.38 11.17
C ASP A 62 6.51 -25.31 10.11
N ILE A 63 7.52 -25.01 9.29
CA ILE A 63 7.43 -24.03 8.19
C ILE A 63 6.96 -24.65 6.86
N GLN A 64 6.87 -25.98 6.75
CA GLN A 64 6.48 -26.65 5.50
C GLN A 64 5.15 -26.16 4.91
N PRO A 65 4.10 -25.84 5.71
CA PRO A 65 2.88 -25.24 5.18
C PRO A 65 3.12 -23.89 4.47
N LEU A 66 4.04 -23.06 4.99
CA LEU A 66 4.41 -21.78 4.39
C LEU A 66 5.23 -21.97 3.10
N VAL A 67 6.18 -22.89 3.09
CA VAL A 67 6.95 -23.27 1.89
C VAL A 67 6.01 -23.73 0.77
N ASN A 68 5.09 -24.63 1.08
CA ASN A 68 4.10 -25.13 0.12
C ASN A 68 3.17 -24.02 -0.38
N TYR A 69 2.81 -23.06 0.47
CA TYR A 69 2.02 -21.90 0.09
C TYR A 69 2.81 -20.98 -0.86
N TYR A 70 4.05 -20.66 -0.52
CA TYR A 70 4.95 -19.86 -1.35
C TYR A 70 5.13 -20.47 -2.75
N HIS A 71 5.48 -21.76 -2.84
CA HIS A 71 5.66 -22.47 -4.11
C HIS A 71 4.39 -22.49 -4.98
N ARG A 72 3.19 -22.60 -4.36
CA ARG A 72 1.93 -22.49 -5.10
C ARG A 72 1.69 -21.09 -5.64
N LYS A 73 1.98 -20.05 -4.84
CA LYS A 73 1.81 -18.66 -5.25
C LYS A 73 2.72 -18.26 -6.39
N ILE A 74 4.00 -18.61 -6.30
CA ILE A 74 4.99 -18.26 -7.32
C ILE A 74 4.66 -18.88 -8.70
N LYS A 75 4.12 -20.10 -8.73
CA LYS A 75 3.72 -20.78 -9.97
C LYS A 75 2.57 -20.11 -10.71
N GLN A 76 1.80 -19.27 -10.06
CA GLN A 76 0.64 -18.57 -10.64
C GLN A 76 1.03 -17.23 -11.27
N VAL A 77 2.25 -16.76 -11.05
CA VAL A 77 2.70 -15.44 -11.51
C VAL A 77 3.48 -15.55 -12.81
N ASN A 78 3.26 -14.59 -13.70
CA ASN A 78 4.04 -14.44 -14.93
C ASN A 78 4.74 -13.08 -14.99
N LEU A 79 5.73 -12.96 -15.85
CA LEU A 79 6.53 -11.75 -16.05
C LEU A 79 6.12 -10.93 -17.29
N ASN A 80 5.03 -11.31 -17.98
CA ASN A 80 4.63 -10.69 -19.24
C ASN A 80 4.23 -9.22 -19.09
N PHE A 81 3.68 -8.85 -17.92
CA PHE A 81 3.33 -7.49 -17.60
C PHE A 81 3.85 -7.12 -16.22
N LYS A 82 4.67 -6.08 -16.16
CA LYS A 82 5.15 -5.47 -14.90
C LYS A 82 4.56 -4.08 -14.75
N ARG A 83 4.21 -3.74 -13.50
CA ARG A 83 3.72 -2.42 -13.15
C ARG A 83 4.82 -1.36 -13.27
N TYR A 84 4.44 -0.13 -13.57
CA TYR A 84 5.36 1.02 -13.71
C TYR A 84 6.33 1.16 -12.52
N LEU A 85 5.84 0.86 -11.32
CA LEU A 85 6.61 0.98 -10.09
C LEU A 85 7.77 -0.01 -10.02
N PHE A 86 7.67 -1.17 -10.68
CA PHE A 86 8.67 -2.23 -10.63
C PHE A 86 10.09 -1.74 -10.96
N ASN A 87 10.20 -0.89 -11.99
CA ASN A 87 11.48 -0.31 -12.44
C ASN A 87 11.87 0.97 -11.66
N ARG A 88 10.99 1.52 -10.83
CA ARG A 88 11.24 2.73 -10.03
C ARG A 88 11.67 2.42 -8.60
N ILE A 89 11.46 1.20 -8.12
CA ILE A 89 11.88 0.78 -6.78
C ILE A 89 13.39 0.62 -6.74
N ASN A 90 14.01 1.27 -5.75
CA ASN A 90 15.39 0.96 -5.37
C ASN A 90 15.40 -0.36 -4.55
N TRP A 91 15.59 -1.47 -5.25
CA TRP A 91 15.58 -2.80 -4.67
C TRP A 91 16.79 -3.11 -3.76
N ASP A 92 17.79 -2.21 -3.69
CA ASP A 92 18.97 -2.38 -2.83
C ASP A 92 18.76 -1.84 -1.41
N ALA A 93 17.66 -1.13 -1.16
CA ALA A 93 17.30 -0.67 0.17
C ALA A 93 17.02 -1.85 1.11
N ARG A 94 17.46 -1.76 2.38
CA ARG A 94 17.31 -2.84 3.35
C ARG A 94 15.86 -3.11 3.74
N ILE A 95 15.05 -2.07 3.89
CA ILE A 95 13.61 -2.21 4.09
C ILE A 95 12.87 -1.40 3.03
N ILE A 96 12.01 -2.07 2.28
CA ILE A 96 11.16 -1.49 1.24
C ILE A 96 9.71 -1.70 1.63
N GLY A 97 8.96 -0.61 1.79
CA GLY A 97 7.52 -0.66 2.06
C GLY A 97 6.71 -0.30 0.82
N ILE A 98 5.84 -1.18 0.35
CA ILE A 98 4.95 -0.93 -0.80
C ILE A 98 3.52 -0.84 -0.32
N LYS A 99 2.97 0.37 -0.31
CA LYS A 99 1.57 0.63 0.05
C LYS A 99 0.70 0.86 -1.18
N GLY A 100 -0.59 0.61 -1.06
CA GLY A 100 -1.55 0.85 -2.14
C GLY A 100 -2.90 0.21 -1.83
N ALA A 101 -3.92 0.60 -2.58
CA ALA A 101 -5.27 0.08 -2.43
C ALA A 101 -5.31 -1.44 -2.54
N ARG A 102 -6.36 -2.04 -2.00
CA ARG A 102 -6.62 -3.48 -2.17
C ARG A 102 -6.89 -3.79 -3.64
N GLY A 103 -6.28 -4.85 -4.18
CA GLY A 103 -6.48 -5.28 -5.57
C GLY A 103 -5.63 -4.60 -6.64
N VAL A 104 -4.72 -3.66 -6.30
CA VAL A 104 -3.86 -2.98 -7.30
C VAL A 104 -2.65 -3.81 -7.77
N GLY A 105 -2.43 -5.02 -7.22
CA GLY A 105 -1.38 -5.94 -7.67
C GLY A 105 -0.09 -5.94 -6.85
N LYS A 106 -0.11 -5.53 -5.57
CA LYS A 106 1.07 -5.52 -4.68
C LYS A 106 1.71 -6.90 -4.53
N THR A 107 0.92 -7.91 -4.20
CA THR A 107 1.37 -9.31 -4.08
C THR A 107 2.05 -9.80 -5.36
N THR A 108 1.44 -9.52 -6.52
CA THR A 108 1.99 -9.89 -7.82
C THR A 108 3.35 -9.24 -8.06
N LEU A 109 3.49 -7.95 -7.70
CA LEU A 109 4.74 -7.21 -7.85
C LEU A 109 5.87 -7.82 -6.99
N LEU A 110 5.59 -8.23 -5.74
CA LEU A 110 6.56 -8.94 -4.90
C LEU A 110 7.01 -10.26 -5.53
N LEU A 111 6.05 -11.08 -5.95
CA LEU A 111 6.34 -12.40 -6.53
C LEU A 111 7.07 -12.27 -7.88
N GLN A 112 6.77 -11.24 -8.67
CA GLN A 112 7.52 -10.94 -9.90
C GLN A 112 8.97 -10.55 -9.60
N ARG A 113 9.22 -9.80 -8.53
CA ARG A 113 10.59 -9.46 -8.11
C ARG A 113 11.39 -10.71 -7.75
N ILE A 114 10.79 -11.65 -7.04
CA ILE A 114 11.42 -12.92 -6.70
C ILE A 114 11.80 -13.69 -7.99
N LEU A 115 10.84 -13.89 -8.89
CA LEU A 115 11.05 -14.61 -10.14
C LEU A 115 12.11 -13.98 -11.05
N GLU A 116 12.26 -12.65 -11.00
CA GLU A 116 13.26 -11.97 -11.82
C GLU A 116 14.66 -12.03 -11.22
N LYS A 117 14.75 -11.90 -9.89
CA LYS A 117 16.03 -11.81 -9.19
C LYS A 117 16.69 -13.17 -8.95
N TYR A 118 15.89 -14.17 -8.57
CA TYR A 118 16.40 -15.45 -8.10
C TYR A 118 16.26 -16.54 -9.14
N LYS A 119 17.36 -17.27 -9.38
CA LYS A 119 17.35 -18.50 -10.19
C LYS A 119 16.72 -19.65 -9.42
N ASP A 120 17.07 -19.75 -8.13
CA ASP A 120 16.45 -20.64 -7.16
C ASP A 120 15.58 -19.80 -6.22
N ILE A 121 14.28 -20.09 -6.19
CA ILE A 121 13.33 -19.36 -5.34
C ILE A 121 13.53 -19.67 -3.87
N ASP A 122 14.21 -20.77 -3.52
CA ASP A 122 14.51 -21.17 -2.15
C ASP A 122 15.66 -20.34 -1.52
N ASP A 123 16.37 -19.51 -2.31
CA ASP A 123 17.33 -18.51 -1.81
C ASP A 123 16.67 -17.31 -1.12
N THR A 124 15.34 -17.25 -1.12
CA THR A 124 14.53 -16.19 -0.51
C THR A 124 13.26 -16.76 0.06
N PHE A 125 12.48 -15.96 0.78
CA PHE A 125 11.23 -16.43 1.34
C PHE A 125 10.10 -15.40 1.19
N TYR A 126 8.92 -15.89 0.74
CA TYR A 126 7.69 -15.10 0.67
C TYR A 126 6.67 -15.62 1.67
N ILE A 127 6.11 -14.71 2.46
CA ILE A 127 5.05 -14.98 3.43
C ILE A 127 3.95 -13.93 3.34
N THR A 128 2.73 -14.32 3.69
CA THR A 128 1.64 -13.38 3.98
C THR A 128 1.24 -13.50 5.43
N LEU A 129 1.13 -12.37 6.13
CA LEU A 129 0.75 -12.36 7.54
C LEU A 129 -0.75 -12.60 7.77
N ASP A 130 -1.52 -12.78 6.69
CA ASP A 130 -2.90 -13.27 6.71
C ASP A 130 -2.99 -14.81 6.77
N HIS A 131 -1.86 -15.53 6.74
CA HIS A 131 -1.84 -16.98 6.80
C HIS A 131 -2.16 -17.50 8.20
N LEU A 132 -3.01 -18.55 8.30
CA LEU A 132 -3.48 -19.12 9.56
C LEU A 132 -2.34 -19.62 10.46
N TRP A 133 -1.17 -19.90 9.92
CA TRP A 133 0.02 -20.33 10.63
C TRP A 133 0.41 -19.35 11.75
N PHE A 134 0.24 -18.04 11.53
CA PHE A 134 0.53 -16.98 12.51
C PHE A 134 -0.43 -16.90 13.71
N ARG A 135 -1.45 -17.76 13.76
CA ARG A 135 -2.28 -17.88 14.98
C ARG A 135 -1.53 -18.54 16.14
N ASN A 136 -0.57 -19.42 15.84
CA ASN A 136 0.16 -20.22 16.80
C ASN A 136 1.68 -19.94 16.82
N HIS A 137 2.17 -19.15 15.90
CA HIS A 137 3.60 -18.85 15.73
C HIS A 137 3.80 -17.35 15.56
N SER A 138 4.98 -16.86 15.99
CA SER A 138 5.35 -15.46 15.83
C SER A 138 6.12 -15.21 14.53
N LEU A 139 6.09 -13.94 14.11
CA LEU A 139 6.90 -13.48 12.98
C LEU A 139 8.38 -13.49 13.33
N GLU A 140 8.69 -13.17 14.58
CA GLU A 140 10.04 -13.11 15.13
C GLU A 140 10.73 -14.50 15.06
N GLU A 141 10.06 -15.53 15.55
CA GLU A 141 10.57 -16.92 15.47
C GLU A 141 10.82 -17.36 14.03
N LEU A 142 9.91 -17.03 13.11
CA LEU A 142 10.07 -17.37 11.70
C LEU A 142 11.27 -16.67 11.07
N VAL A 143 11.41 -15.35 11.28
CA VAL A 143 12.49 -14.58 10.67
C VAL A 143 13.85 -15.02 11.23
N GLU A 144 13.95 -15.28 12.55
CA GLU A 144 15.17 -15.80 13.15
C GLU A 144 15.52 -17.20 12.58
N TYR A 145 14.53 -18.07 12.45
CA TYR A 145 14.72 -19.38 11.82
C TYR A 145 15.25 -19.25 10.39
N LEU A 146 14.59 -18.45 9.54
CA LEU A 146 14.97 -18.24 8.15
C LEU A 146 16.40 -17.66 8.04
N TYR A 147 16.70 -16.65 8.84
CA TYR A 147 18.02 -15.99 8.84
C TYR A 147 19.14 -16.94 9.27
N THR A 148 18.95 -17.76 10.31
CA THR A 148 19.91 -18.77 10.76
C THR A 148 20.13 -19.89 9.75
N HIS A 149 19.16 -20.09 8.81
CA HIS A 149 19.27 -21.05 7.71
C HIS A 149 19.75 -20.41 6.39
N GLY A 150 20.25 -19.17 6.46
CA GLY A 150 20.92 -18.49 5.34
C GLY A 150 20.01 -17.65 4.45
N ILE A 151 18.73 -17.49 4.78
CA ILE A 151 17.82 -16.60 4.04
C ILE A 151 18.03 -15.16 4.50
N THR A 152 18.55 -14.33 3.62
CA THR A 152 18.86 -12.92 3.90
C THR A 152 17.94 -11.92 3.21
N GLU A 153 16.96 -12.38 2.43
CA GLU A 153 15.94 -11.53 1.83
C GLU A 153 14.55 -12.14 1.97
N ILE A 154 13.65 -11.41 2.63
CA ILE A 154 12.30 -11.88 2.97
C ILE A 154 11.26 -10.92 2.40
N TYR A 155 10.23 -11.47 1.78
CA TYR A 155 9.09 -10.76 1.21
C TYR A 155 7.85 -11.00 2.06
N ILE A 156 7.35 -9.95 2.73
CA ILE A 156 6.26 -10.02 3.69
C ILE A 156 5.02 -9.31 3.14
N ASP A 157 3.98 -10.05 2.84
CA ASP A 157 2.72 -9.50 2.32
C ASP A 157 1.71 -9.27 3.45
N GLU A 158 0.86 -8.24 3.31
CA GLU A 158 -0.23 -7.91 4.22
C GLU A 158 0.24 -7.69 5.69
N VAL A 159 1.35 -6.95 5.90
CA VAL A 159 1.95 -6.76 7.25
C VAL A 159 0.97 -6.25 8.30
N HIS A 160 -0.04 -5.45 7.92
CA HIS A 160 -1.06 -4.91 8.81
C HIS A 160 -1.94 -5.98 9.48
N LYS A 161 -1.89 -7.23 9.04
CA LYS A 161 -2.57 -8.36 9.66
C LYS A 161 -1.86 -8.88 10.90
N TYR A 162 -0.61 -8.49 11.12
CA TYR A 162 0.17 -8.87 12.30
C TYR A 162 0.25 -7.70 13.28
N LYS A 163 -0.09 -7.95 14.54
CA LYS A 163 -0.02 -6.93 15.58
C LYS A 163 1.43 -6.49 15.78
N ASP A 164 1.65 -5.20 16.01
CA ASP A 164 2.97 -4.60 16.29
C ASP A 164 4.04 -4.89 15.21
N TRP A 165 3.63 -5.24 13.97
CA TRP A 165 4.52 -5.56 12.85
C TRP A 165 5.64 -4.52 12.62
N SER A 166 5.38 -3.24 12.85
CA SER A 166 6.36 -2.18 12.65
C SER A 166 7.50 -2.25 13.67
N GLN A 167 7.19 -2.67 14.91
CA GLN A 167 8.19 -2.91 15.92
C GLN A 167 9.03 -4.15 15.60
N SER A 168 8.41 -5.23 15.10
CA SER A 168 9.13 -6.42 14.63
C SER A 168 10.10 -6.07 13.51
N LEU A 169 9.66 -5.33 12.47
CA LEU A 169 10.56 -4.90 11.38
C LEU A 169 11.71 -4.00 11.85
N LYS A 170 11.46 -3.14 12.84
CA LYS A 170 12.51 -2.33 13.46
C LYS A 170 13.52 -3.21 14.18
N THR A 171 13.08 -4.18 14.96
CA THR A 171 13.93 -5.14 15.66
C THR A 171 14.79 -5.91 14.65
N PHE A 172 14.21 -6.45 13.59
CA PHE A 172 14.96 -7.14 12.53
C PHE A 172 16.01 -6.25 11.85
N TYR A 173 15.69 -4.98 11.61
CA TYR A 173 16.64 -4.05 11.07
C TYR A 173 17.83 -3.81 12.01
N ASP A 174 17.58 -3.73 13.30
CA ASP A 174 18.62 -3.42 14.31
C ASP A 174 19.46 -4.67 14.64
N GLU A 175 18.89 -5.89 14.60
CA GLU A 175 19.56 -7.15 14.97
C GLU A 175 20.25 -7.86 13.79
N PHE A 176 19.67 -7.85 12.59
CA PHE A 176 20.18 -8.58 11.43
C PHE A 176 20.75 -7.63 10.38
N ALA A 177 22.06 -7.40 10.38
CA ALA A 177 22.70 -6.31 9.61
C ALA A 177 22.55 -6.43 8.09
N ASP A 178 22.51 -7.63 7.53
CA ASP A 178 22.43 -7.93 6.10
C ASP A 178 21.01 -8.39 5.65
N LEU A 179 20.08 -8.53 6.58
CA LEU A 179 18.70 -8.88 6.26
C LEU A 179 18.02 -7.76 5.47
N ARG A 180 17.42 -8.13 4.35
CA ARG A 180 16.59 -7.28 3.50
C ARG A 180 15.13 -7.69 3.60
N ILE A 181 14.25 -6.72 3.73
CA ILE A 181 12.81 -6.97 3.85
C ILE A 181 12.06 -6.12 2.84
N VAL A 182 11.26 -6.76 2.00
CA VAL A 182 10.29 -6.07 1.17
C VAL A 182 8.91 -6.41 1.68
N TYR A 183 8.15 -5.40 2.10
CA TYR A 183 6.83 -5.66 2.64
C TYR A 183 5.72 -4.90 1.94
N THR A 184 4.49 -5.45 2.01
CA THR A 184 3.29 -4.76 1.55
C THR A 184 2.24 -4.64 2.64
N GLY A 185 1.33 -3.71 2.45
CA GLY A 185 0.09 -3.63 3.20
C GLY A 185 -1.05 -3.18 2.29
N SER A 186 -2.21 -3.82 2.43
CA SER A 186 -3.43 -3.39 1.73
C SER A 186 -4.06 -2.18 2.40
N SER A 187 -3.88 -2.01 3.71
CA SER A 187 -4.33 -0.84 4.45
C SER A 187 -3.30 0.26 4.41
N MET A 188 -3.58 1.32 3.66
CA MET A 188 -2.73 2.50 3.62
C MET A 188 -2.65 3.21 4.97
N LEU A 189 -3.70 3.08 5.78
CA LEU A 189 -3.80 3.68 7.11
C LEU A 189 -2.78 3.07 8.07
N GLU A 190 -2.67 1.73 8.07
CA GLU A 190 -1.75 1.03 8.97
C GLU A 190 -0.30 1.33 8.64
N ILE A 191 0.05 1.30 7.36
CA ILE A 191 1.41 1.63 6.92
C ILE A 191 1.79 3.07 7.29
N GLU A 192 0.89 4.03 7.14
CA GLU A 192 1.17 5.42 7.48
C GLU A 192 1.31 5.65 8.99
N LYS A 193 0.52 4.97 9.83
CA LYS A 193 0.61 5.06 11.29
C LYS A 193 1.96 4.57 11.81
N SER A 194 2.45 3.48 11.28
CA SER A 194 3.70 2.86 11.67
C SER A 194 4.95 3.49 11.02
N SER A 195 4.77 4.40 10.07
CA SER A 195 5.89 5.06 9.38
C SER A 195 6.83 5.84 10.32
N THR A 196 6.33 6.28 11.48
CA THR A 196 7.13 6.96 12.51
C THR A 196 8.22 6.06 13.09
N ASP A 197 7.95 4.79 13.35
CA ASP A 197 8.91 3.83 13.91
C ASP A 197 9.96 3.40 12.89
N LEU A 198 9.57 3.33 11.61
CA LEU A 198 10.42 2.91 10.50
C LEU A 198 10.97 4.07 9.66
N ALA A 199 10.64 5.33 9.95
CA ALA A 199 10.87 6.50 9.08
C ALA A 199 12.33 6.67 8.59
N ARG A 200 13.31 6.21 9.37
CA ARG A 200 14.74 6.29 9.01
C ARG A 200 15.31 4.98 8.45
N ARG A 201 14.50 3.90 8.46
CA ARG A 201 14.93 2.54 8.15
C ARG A 201 14.34 2.00 6.86
N GLN A 202 13.23 2.58 6.40
CA GLN A 202 12.51 2.11 5.23
C GLN A 202 12.51 3.12 4.08
N THR A 203 12.38 2.62 2.87
CA THR A 203 12.03 3.40 1.68
C THR A 203 10.59 3.09 1.29
N PRO A 204 9.65 4.05 1.50
CA PRO A 204 8.24 3.82 1.19
C PRO A 204 7.95 4.09 -0.29
N TYR A 205 7.17 3.21 -0.90
CA TYR A 205 6.62 3.37 -2.24
C TYR A 205 5.10 3.25 -2.22
N ARG A 206 4.45 3.90 -3.19
CA ARG A 206 3.01 3.79 -3.40
C ARG A 206 2.75 3.14 -4.76
N LEU A 207 1.95 2.09 -4.76
CA LEU A 207 1.42 1.44 -5.96
C LEU A 207 -0.03 1.85 -6.13
N ASP A 208 -0.30 2.69 -7.13
CA ASP A 208 -1.65 3.07 -7.52
C ASP A 208 -2.28 2.01 -8.43
N GLY A 209 -3.55 2.16 -8.81
CA GLY A 209 -4.16 1.32 -9.83
C GLY A 209 -3.48 1.47 -11.19
N LEU A 210 -3.92 0.70 -12.18
CA LEU A 210 -3.40 0.84 -13.53
C LEU A 210 -3.66 2.25 -14.06
N SER A 211 -2.65 2.89 -14.62
CA SER A 211 -2.89 4.04 -15.50
C SER A 211 -3.57 3.58 -16.80
N PHE A 212 -4.12 4.50 -17.57
CA PHE A 212 -4.69 4.14 -18.86
C PHE A 212 -3.62 3.55 -19.80
N ARG A 213 -2.40 4.07 -19.75
CA ARG A 213 -1.25 3.51 -20.47
C ARG A 213 -0.94 2.07 -20.04
N GLU A 214 -0.90 1.81 -18.73
CA GLU A 214 -0.67 0.44 -18.20
C GLU A 214 -1.81 -0.51 -18.58
N TYR A 215 -3.06 -0.03 -18.57
CA TYR A 215 -4.20 -0.82 -19.02
C TYR A 215 -4.08 -1.21 -20.49
N LEU A 216 -3.65 -0.30 -21.36
CA LEU A 216 -3.43 -0.61 -22.78
C LEU A 216 -2.34 -1.68 -22.96
N LYS A 217 -1.23 -1.58 -22.22
CA LYS A 217 -0.18 -2.61 -22.22
C LYS A 217 -0.68 -3.93 -21.65
N TYR A 218 -1.40 -3.89 -20.52
CA TYR A 218 -1.92 -5.07 -19.85
C TYR A 218 -2.91 -5.86 -20.71
N THR A 219 -3.73 -5.16 -21.51
CA THR A 219 -4.68 -5.77 -22.46
C THR A 219 -4.07 -6.13 -23.80
N GLY A 220 -2.80 -5.85 -24.02
CA GLY A 220 -2.12 -6.08 -25.31
C GLY A 220 -2.56 -5.13 -26.43
N ALA A 221 -3.26 -4.02 -26.09
CA ALA A 221 -3.78 -3.09 -27.08
C ALA A 221 -2.72 -2.11 -27.59
N LEU A 222 -1.80 -1.68 -26.73
CA LEU A 222 -0.71 -0.77 -27.05
C LEU A 222 0.35 -0.82 -25.97
N GLU A 223 1.63 -0.84 -26.35
CA GLU A 223 2.76 -0.56 -25.49
C GLU A 223 3.31 0.83 -25.81
N TYR A 224 3.44 1.66 -24.79
CA TYR A 224 3.93 3.03 -24.90
C TYR A 224 4.68 3.44 -23.65
N GLU A 225 5.71 4.28 -23.80
CA GLU A 225 6.45 4.79 -22.63
C GLU A 225 5.65 5.85 -21.87
N PRO A 226 5.88 6.02 -20.55
CA PRO A 226 5.24 7.08 -19.78
C PRO A 226 5.67 8.46 -20.30
N LEU A 227 4.72 9.38 -20.37
CA LEU A 227 4.92 10.76 -20.82
C LEU A 227 5.15 11.69 -19.62
N GLN A 228 5.97 12.72 -19.81
CA GLN A 228 6.02 13.84 -18.87
C GLN A 228 4.86 14.80 -19.12
N LEU A 229 4.38 15.48 -18.07
CA LEU A 229 3.33 16.49 -18.24
C LEU A 229 3.74 17.59 -19.23
N SER A 230 5.00 18.03 -19.21
CA SER A 230 5.57 18.97 -20.18
C SER A 230 5.41 18.50 -21.64
N ASP A 231 5.64 17.21 -21.88
CA ASP A 231 5.53 16.63 -23.22
C ASP A 231 4.08 16.59 -23.69
N ILE A 232 3.15 16.28 -22.79
CA ILE A 232 1.72 16.34 -23.07
C ILE A 232 1.31 17.78 -23.44
N LEU A 233 1.76 18.78 -22.68
CA LEU A 233 1.41 20.18 -22.94
C LEU A 233 1.96 20.71 -24.26
N GLN A 234 3.17 20.31 -24.64
CA GLN A 234 3.88 20.85 -25.83
C GLN A 234 3.63 20.05 -27.10
N ASN A 235 3.52 18.72 -26.99
CA ASN A 235 3.57 17.80 -28.14
C ASN A 235 2.30 16.93 -28.28
N HIS A 236 1.20 17.25 -27.58
CA HIS A 236 0.00 16.40 -27.54
C HIS A 236 -0.57 16.05 -28.92
N VAL A 237 -0.50 16.94 -29.90
CA VAL A 237 -1.04 16.70 -31.26
C VAL A 237 -0.30 15.53 -31.92
N ALA A 238 1.03 15.63 -32.01
CA ALA A 238 1.85 14.61 -32.65
C ALA A 238 1.77 13.26 -31.87
N THR A 239 1.82 13.33 -30.56
CA THR A 239 1.72 12.14 -29.69
C THR A 239 0.35 11.46 -29.83
N ALA A 240 -0.73 12.24 -29.84
CA ALA A 240 -2.07 11.70 -30.03
C ALA A 240 -2.26 11.06 -31.40
N MET A 241 -1.75 11.69 -32.47
CA MET A 241 -1.79 11.11 -33.82
C MET A 241 -1.04 9.78 -33.89
N ASP A 242 0.15 9.68 -33.32
CA ASP A 242 0.93 8.45 -33.26
C ASP A 242 0.18 7.32 -32.52
N ILE A 243 -0.40 7.62 -31.37
CA ILE A 243 -1.15 6.65 -30.56
C ILE A 243 -2.45 6.21 -31.27
N CYS A 244 -3.23 7.15 -31.80
CA CYS A 244 -4.47 6.86 -32.53
C CYS A 244 -4.24 6.04 -33.80
N GLY A 245 -3.09 6.22 -34.47
CA GLY A 245 -2.69 5.38 -35.60
C GLY A 245 -2.45 3.91 -35.24
N LYS A 246 -2.21 3.60 -33.96
CA LYS A 246 -1.89 2.26 -33.48
C LYS A 246 -3.07 1.54 -32.83
N THR A 247 -4.04 2.28 -32.26
CA THR A 247 -5.17 1.69 -31.52
C THR A 247 -6.42 2.57 -31.57
N LYS A 248 -7.60 1.95 -31.40
CA LYS A 248 -8.89 2.67 -31.28
C LYS A 248 -9.02 3.26 -29.86
N ILE A 249 -8.32 4.37 -29.63
CA ILE A 249 -8.06 4.92 -28.32
C ILE A 249 -9.33 5.25 -27.52
N LEU A 250 -10.33 5.91 -28.14
CA LEU A 250 -11.56 6.30 -27.44
C LEU A 250 -12.35 5.07 -26.96
N LYS A 251 -12.41 4.00 -27.77
CA LYS A 251 -13.06 2.75 -27.38
C LYS A 251 -12.35 2.07 -26.22
N MET A 252 -11.02 2.12 -26.18
CA MET A 252 -10.23 1.56 -25.08
C MET A 252 -10.37 2.43 -23.84
N PHE A 253 -10.47 3.73 -24.00
CA PHE A 253 -10.67 4.68 -22.90
C PHE A 253 -12.02 4.46 -22.21
N ASP A 254 -13.12 4.34 -22.96
CA ASP A 254 -14.42 4.02 -22.40
C ASP A 254 -14.42 2.72 -21.56
N LYS A 255 -13.72 1.69 -22.02
CA LYS A 255 -13.58 0.45 -21.27
C LYS A 255 -12.77 0.64 -19.99
N TYR A 256 -11.66 1.38 -20.09
CA TYR A 256 -10.83 1.69 -18.95
C TYR A 256 -11.60 2.43 -17.85
N LEU A 257 -12.34 3.48 -18.23
CA LEU A 257 -13.14 4.25 -17.28
C LEU A 257 -14.11 3.38 -16.48
N LYS A 258 -14.66 2.34 -17.09
CA LYS A 258 -15.61 1.42 -16.43
C LYS A 258 -14.95 0.36 -15.55
N THR A 259 -13.84 -0.24 -16.01
CA THR A 259 -13.29 -1.44 -15.35
C THR A 259 -11.77 -1.52 -15.33
N GLY A 260 -11.02 -0.57 -15.91
CA GLY A 260 -9.62 -0.73 -16.21
C GLY A 260 -8.63 -0.36 -15.11
N TYR A 261 -9.06 0.19 -13.98
CA TYR A 261 -8.16 0.68 -12.93
C TYR A 261 -7.52 -0.45 -12.09
N TYR A 262 -8.28 -1.53 -11.82
CA TYR A 262 -7.81 -2.65 -11.00
C TYR A 262 -7.46 -3.87 -11.87
N PRO A 263 -6.21 -4.42 -11.79
CA PRO A 263 -5.77 -5.52 -12.67
C PRO A 263 -6.66 -6.76 -12.64
N TYR A 264 -7.34 -7.04 -11.53
CA TYR A 264 -8.18 -8.23 -11.37
C TYR A 264 -9.50 -8.18 -12.20
N PHE A 265 -9.73 -7.11 -12.98
CA PHE A 265 -10.90 -7.07 -13.88
C PHE A 265 -10.89 -8.21 -14.90
N THR A 266 -9.72 -8.69 -15.30
CA THR A 266 -9.56 -9.82 -16.23
C THR A 266 -10.02 -11.14 -15.63
N GLU A 267 -9.82 -11.33 -14.32
CA GLU A 267 -10.29 -12.49 -13.57
C GLU A 267 -11.78 -12.36 -13.21
N ALA A 268 -12.19 -11.20 -12.71
CA ALA A 268 -13.54 -10.95 -12.23
C ALA A 268 -14.59 -10.85 -13.36
N LYS A 269 -14.17 -10.44 -14.56
CA LYS A 269 -15.06 -10.32 -15.74
C LYS A 269 -16.36 -9.56 -15.44
N ASN A 270 -17.51 -10.22 -15.62
CA ASN A 270 -18.84 -9.61 -15.42
C ASN A 270 -19.14 -9.27 -13.96
N ASP A 271 -18.47 -9.90 -13.00
CA ASP A 271 -18.68 -9.68 -11.57
C ASP A 271 -17.76 -8.56 -11.01
N PHE A 272 -16.97 -7.91 -11.87
CA PHE A 272 -15.96 -6.96 -11.44
C PHE A 272 -16.50 -5.83 -10.55
N LEU A 273 -17.58 -5.18 -10.97
CA LEU A 273 -18.17 -4.07 -10.21
C LEU A 273 -18.75 -4.52 -8.87
N ILE A 274 -19.36 -5.70 -8.82
CA ILE A 274 -19.87 -6.30 -7.57
C ILE A 274 -18.69 -6.57 -6.61
N ARG A 275 -17.62 -7.22 -7.10
CA ARG A 275 -16.43 -7.51 -6.29
C ARG A 275 -15.74 -6.23 -5.84
N LEU A 276 -15.74 -5.17 -6.65
CA LEU A 276 -15.15 -3.89 -6.28
C LEU A 276 -15.96 -3.20 -5.17
N ALA A 277 -17.28 -3.21 -5.25
CA ALA A 277 -18.15 -2.67 -4.20
C ALA A 277 -17.93 -3.42 -2.86
N GLU A 278 -17.88 -4.75 -2.90
CA GLU A 278 -17.57 -5.57 -1.71
C GLU A 278 -16.16 -5.30 -1.18
N THR A 279 -15.17 -5.06 -2.06
CA THR A 279 -13.81 -4.69 -1.63
C THR A 279 -13.81 -3.36 -0.88
N ALA A 280 -14.53 -2.34 -1.37
CA ALA A 280 -14.65 -1.05 -0.69
C ALA A 280 -15.33 -1.20 0.69
N LYS A 281 -16.34 -2.05 0.80
CA LYS A 281 -17.01 -2.39 2.07
C LYS A 281 -16.05 -3.07 3.05
N LEU A 282 -15.28 -4.06 2.57
CA LEU A 282 -14.29 -4.77 3.39
C LEU A 282 -13.21 -3.84 3.96
N VAL A 283 -12.78 -2.83 3.21
CA VAL A 283 -11.83 -1.81 3.72
C VAL A 283 -12.42 -1.07 4.91
N ILE A 284 -13.70 -0.69 4.86
CA ILE A 284 -14.37 0.01 5.97
C ILE A 284 -14.60 -0.93 7.16
N GLU A 285 -15.00 -2.17 6.94
CA GLU A 285 -15.35 -3.11 7.99
C GLU A 285 -14.13 -3.72 8.71
N ASN A 286 -13.04 -3.96 7.97
CA ASN A 286 -11.89 -4.70 8.48
C ASN A 286 -10.63 -3.86 8.65
N ASP A 287 -10.36 -2.91 7.72
CA ASP A 287 -9.11 -2.16 7.75
C ASP A 287 -9.21 -0.93 8.67
N LEU A 288 -10.37 -0.25 8.71
CA LEU A 288 -10.58 0.89 9.61
C LEU A 288 -10.50 0.51 11.10
N PRO A 289 -11.15 -0.58 11.57
CA PRO A 289 -11.05 -1.00 12.97
C PRO A 289 -9.65 -1.43 13.38
N ALA A 290 -8.86 -1.98 12.47
CA ALA A 290 -7.48 -2.38 12.75
C ALA A 290 -6.57 -1.19 13.10
N VAL A 291 -6.91 0.01 12.62
CA VAL A 291 -6.09 1.24 12.80
C VAL A 291 -6.58 2.11 13.94
N LEU A 292 -7.88 2.17 14.08
CA LEU A 292 -8.57 3.00 15.08
C LEU A 292 -9.41 2.10 15.95
N ASP A 293 -9.38 2.36 17.22
CA ASP A 293 -10.33 1.73 18.15
C ASP A 293 -11.73 2.31 17.89
N VAL A 294 -12.33 1.87 16.77
CA VAL A 294 -13.65 2.30 16.30
C VAL A 294 -14.70 1.28 16.66
N ASN A 295 -15.78 1.74 17.25
CA ASN A 295 -16.94 0.91 17.52
C ASN A 295 -17.77 0.68 16.25
N TYR A 296 -18.66 -0.32 16.33
CA TYR A 296 -19.55 -0.70 15.22
C TYR A 296 -20.38 0.47 14.66
N ALA A 297 -20.86 1.37 15.52
CA ALA A 297 -21.63 2.55 15.12
C ALA A 297 -20.80 3.50 14.22
N THR A 298 -19.49 3.58 14.43
CA THR A 298 -18.59 4.38 13.54
C THR A 298 -18.44 3.74 12.18
N ILE A 299 -18.36 2.41 12.12
CA ILE A 299 -18.32 1.66 10.85
C ILE A 299 -19.58 1.93 10.03
N GLU A 300 -20.76 1.77 10.64
CA GLU A 300 -22.05 2.05 9.98
C GLU A 300 -22.15 3.50 9.47
N LYS A 301 -21.72 4.47 10.29
CA LYS A 301 -21.68 5.88 9.90
C LYS A 301 -20.74 6.13 8.72
N THR A 302 -19.59 5.45 8.69
CA THR A 302 -18.62 5.56 7.59
C THR A 302 -19.16 4.95 6.29
N GLN A 303 -19.84 3.81 6.37
CA GLN A 303 -20.53 3.21 5.22
C GLN A 303 -21.64 4.13 4.69
N LYS A 304 -22.48 4.66 5.59
CA LYS A 304 -23.54 5.61 5.22
C LYS A 304 -22.98 6.88 4.59
N LEU A 305 -21.87 7.40 5.14
CA LEU A 305 -21.16 8.55 4.56
C LEU A 305 -20.68 8.25 3.14
N LEU A 306 -20.05 7.09 2.92
CA LEU A 306 -19.59 6.68 1.60
C LEU A 306 -20.75 6.57 0.59
N MET A 307 -21.88 6.00 0.97
CA MET A 307 -23.04 5.89 0.10
C MET A 307 -23.56 7.27 -0.29
N ILE A 308 -23.71 8.21 0.66
CA ILE A 308 -24.17 9.57 0.38
C ILE A 308 -23.19 10.28 -0.59
N ILE A 309 -21.88 10.13 -0.37
CA ILE A 309 -20.86 10.72 -1.24
C ILE A 309 -20.94 10.10 -2.64
N ALA A 310 -20.98 8.76 -2.75
CA ALA A 310 -20.99 8.05 -4.02
C ALA A 310 -22.13 8.43 -4.96
N GLU A 311 -23.28 8.82 -4.40
CA GLU A 311 -24.45 9.25 -5.18
C GLU A 311 -24.32 10.68 -5.73
N HIS A 312 -23.44 11.52 -5.14
CA HIS A 312 -23.41 12.96 -5.40
C HIS A 312 -22.05 13.49 -5.88
N VAL A 313 -21.06 12.61 -6.08
CA VAL A 313 -19.70 13.05 -6.48
C VAL A 313 -19.63 13.62 -7.90
N PRO A 314 -18.78 14.65 -8.16
CA PRO A 314 -18.05 15.44 -7.16
C PRO A 314 -19.00 16.25 -6.27
N LEU A 315 -18.70 16.19 -4.98
CA LEU A 315 -19.54 16.84 -3.97
C LEU A 315 -18.79 18.02 -3.36
N LYS A 316 -19.37 19.22 -3.44
CA LYS A 316 -18.94 20.37 -2.62
C LYS A 316 -19.55 20.22 -1.23
N PRO A 317 -18.79 19.76 -0.24
CA PRO A 317 -19.39 19.35 1.01
C PRO A 317 -19.75 20.57 1.87
N THR A 318 -20.98 20.58 2.39
CA THR A 318 -21.24 21.24 3.65
C THR A 318 -21.01 20.19 4.72
N THR A 319 -19.83 20.20 5.36
CA THR A 319 -19.41 19.14 6.30
C THR A 319 -20.40 18.97 7.44
N GLU A 320 -21.03 20.06 7.89
CA GLU A 320 -22.08 20.06 8.93
C GLU A 320 -23.33 19.29 8.45
N LYS A 321 -23.75 19.45 7.20
CA LYS A 321 -24.90 18.72 6.63
C LYS A 321 -24.56 17.24 6.50
N LEU A 322 -23.37 16.89 6.01
CA LEU A 322 -22.94 15.49 5.93
C LEU A 322 -22.87 14.84 7.32
N ALA A 323 -22.29 15.54 8.30
CA ALA A 323 -22.22 15.06 9.68
C ALA A 323 -23.62 14.82 10.27
N SER A 324 -24.56 15.74 10.04
CA SER A 324 -25.96 15.59 10.48
C SER A 324 -26.65 14.40 9.82
N SER A 325 -26.43 14.18 8.50
CA SER A 325 -27.03 13.06 7.75
C SER A 325 -26.60 11.67 8.25
N ILE A 326 -25.42 11.59 8.89
CA ILE A 326 -24.91 10.34 9.48
C ILE A 326 -24.99 10.35 11.02
N SER A 327 -25.70 11.31 11.62
CA SER A 327 -25.80 11.48 13.09
C SER A 327 -24.42 11.49 13.78
N SER A 328 -23.51 12.35 13.28
CA SER A 328 -22.13 12.47 13.75
C SER A 328 -21.75 13.94 14.00
N THR A 329 -20.59 14.15 14.62
CA THR A 329 -19.99 15.48 14.74
C THR A 329 -19.23 15.84 13.47
N ARG A 330 -19.05 17.16 13.23
CA ARG A 330 -18.24 17.67 12.11
C ARG A 330 -16.84 17.06 12.09
N ASP A 331 -16.15 17.05 13.24
CA ASP A 331 -14.78 16.56 13.35
C ASP A 331 -14.68 15.05 13.11
N SER A 332 -15.66 14.26 13.58
CA SER A 332 -15.73 12.84 13.28
C SER A 332 -15.99 12.58 11.79
N CYS A 333 -16.87 13.37 11.16
CA CYS A 333 -17.15 13.27 9.73
C CYS A 333 -15.90 13.59 8.91
N LEU A 334 -15.17 14.67 9.24
CA LEU A 334 -13.89 15.00 8.61
C LEU A 334 -12.87 13.85 8.76
N LYS A 335 -12.72 13.29 9.97
CA LYS A 335 -11.83 12.13 10.19
C LYS A 335 -12.19 10.95 9.29
N MET A 336 -13.47 10.60 9.19
CA MET A 336 -13.95 9.52 8.32
C MET A 336 -13.60 9.80 6.84
N MET A 337 -13.81 11.02 6.34
CA MET A 337 -13.44 11.40 4.98
C MET A 337 -11.94 11.25 4.73
N TYR A 338 -11.09 11.75 5.65
CA TYR A 338 -9.64 11.59 5.54
C TYR A 338 -9.17 10.13 5.58
N LEU A 339 -9.84 9.30 6.38
CA LEU A 339 -9.53 7.87 6.43
C LEU A 339 -9.89 7.17 5.11
N LEU A 340 -11.03 7.51 4.53
CA LEU A 340 -11.44 7.01 3.22
C LEU A 340 -10.52 7.50 2.08
N ASP A 341 -10.02 8.73 2.15
CA ASP A 341 -9.00 9.26 1.22
C ASP A 341 -7.68 8.47 1.32
N LYS A 342 -7.21 8.20 2.53
CA LYS A 342 -6.01 7.38 2.73
C LYS A 342 -6.18 5.94 2.26
N ALA A 343 -7.37 5.40 2.43
CA ALA A 343 -7.72 4.06 1.96
C ALA A 343 -7.89 3.97 0.43
N ALA A 344 -7.71 5.07 -0.31
CA ALA A 344 -7.95 5.19 -1.75
C ALA A 344 -9.38 4.79 -2.17
N ILE A 345 -10.36 5.16 -1.34
CA ILE A 345 -11.79 5.08 -1.65
C ILE A 345 -12.30 6.47 -2.07
N LEU A 346 -11.88 7.50 -1.36
CA LEU A 346 -12.13 8.89 -1.70
C LEU A 346 -10.85 9.59 -2.14
N ARG A 347 -11.03 10.73 -2.79
CA ARG A 347 -9.97 11.69 -3.10
C ARG A 347 -10.47 13.08 -2.76
N LEU A 348 -9.81 13.73 -1.80
CA LEU A 348 -10.21 15.04 -1.29
C LEU A 348 -9.44 16.12 -2.02
N LEU A 349 -10.15 17.05 -2.69
CA LEU A 349 -9.57 18.21 -3.33
C LEU A 349 -9.54 19.37 -2.32
N THR A 350 -8.37 19.97 -2.12
CA THR A 350 -8.14 21.05 -1.16
C THR A 350 -7.44 22.23 -1.85
N THR A 351 -7.56 23.43 -1.28
CA THR A 351 -6.83 24.63 -1.74
C THR A 351 -5.40 24.67 -1.24
N GLU A 352 -5.14 24.09 -0.06
CA GLU A 352 -3.81 24.07 0.58
C GLU A 352 -3.15 22.70 0.46
N LEU A 353 -1.82 22.67 0.60
CA LEU A 353 -1.08 21.42 0.75
C LEU A 353 -1.65 20.60 1.91
N LYS A 354 -1.98 19.34 1.68
CA LYS A 354 -2.49 18.44 2.71
C LYS A 354 -1.50 18.39 3.88
N SER A 355 -1.86 19.05 4.98
CA SER A 355 -1.11 19.00 6.22
C SER A 355 -1.75 17.96 7.14
N TYR A 356 -0.99 16.94 7.52
CA TYR A 356 -1.44 15.92 8.49
C TYR A 356 -1.77 16.45 9.88
N LYS A 357 -1.36 17.69 10.17
CA LYS A 357 -1.61 18.33 11.48
C LYS A 357 -2.92 19.09 11.57
N ARG A 358 -3.57 19.40 10.44
CA ARG A 358 -4.87 20.07 10.41
C ARG A 358 -5.82 19.34 9.45
N LEU A 359 -6.96 18.92 9.97
CA LEU A 359 -8.09 18.48 9.17
C LEU A 359 -8.71 19.72 8.50
N VAL A 360 -8.36 19.96 7.25
CA VAL A 360 -8.91 21.05 6.44
C VAL A 360 -10.19 20.55 5.78
N ASN A 361 -11.22 21.40 5.70
CA ASN A 361 -12.39 21.06 4.90
C ASN A 361 -11.97 20.89 3.43
N PRO A 362 -12.33 19.78 2.78
CA PRO A 362 -12.15 19.66 1.35
C PRO A 362 -13.07 20.65 0.62
N GLU A 363 -12.59 21.24 -0.45
CA GLU A 363 -13.41 22.04 -1.38
C GLU A 363 -14.37 21.15 -2.16
N GLU A 364 -13.85 20.01 -2.61
CA GLU A 364 -14.62 18.99 -3.31
C GLU A 364 -14.18 17.58 -2.90
N ILE A 365 -15.11 16.65 -2.96
CA ILE A 365 -14.90 15.23 -2.67
C ILE A 365 -15.19 14.43 -3.93
N TYR A 366 -14.25 13.57 -4.30
CA TYR A 366 -14.35 12.62 -5.41
C TYR A 366 -14.27 11.19 -4.88
N LEU A 367 -14.82 10.21 -5.60
CA LEU A 367 -14.34 8.84 -5.47
C LEU A 367 -12.92 8.73 -6.03
N ASP A 368 -12.08 7.84 -5.48
CA ASP A 368 -10.66 7.79 -5.86
C ASP A 368 -10.46 7.58 -7.35
N ASN A 369 -11.31 6.75 -7.97
CA ASN A 369 -11.22 6.44 -9.39
C ASN A 369 -12.59 6.17 -10.01
N THR A 370 -12.64 6.17 -11.35
CA THR A 370 -13.88 6.02 -12.11
C THR A 370 -14.54 4.65 -11.94
N ASN A 371 -13.77 3.58 -11.71
CA ASN A 371 -14.35 2.25 -11.49
C ASN A 371 -15.18 2.20 -10.20
N LEU A 372 -14.76 2.93 -9.14
CA LEU A 372 -15.57 3.07 -7.92
C LEU A 372 -16.87 3.83 -8.18
N MET A 373 -16.89 4.81 -9.11
CA MET A 373 -18.13 5.47 -9.50
C MET A 373 -19.13 4.50 -10.10
N TYR A 374 -18.68 3.58 -10.95
CA TYR A 374 -19.54 2.54 -11.53
C TYR A 374 -19.93 1.44 -10.54
N ALA A 375 -19.10 1.17 -9.53
CA ALA A 375 -19.37 0.13 -8.53
C ALA A 375 -20.30 0.59 -7.41
N LEU A 376 -20.22 1.87 -7.00
CA LEU A 376 -20.91 2.41 -5.82
C LEU A 376 -22.04 3.40 -6.17
N GLY A 377 -21.96 4.09 -7.31
CA GLY A 377 -22.93 5.09 -7.72
C GLY A 377 -24.10 4.48 -8.50
N SER A 378 -25.29 5.04 -8.32
CA SER A 378 -26.49 4.63 -9.06
C SER A 378 -26.55 5.26 -10.47
N ASN A 379 -26.03 6.48 -10.64
CA ASN A 379 -25.98 7.20 -11.91
C ASN A 379 -24.62 7.89 -12.08
N VAL A 380 -23.87 7.48 -13.10
CA VAL A 380 -22.57 8.08 -13.41
C VAL A 380 -22.76 9.25 -14.37
N ASN A 381 -22.52 10.47 -13.89
CA ASN A 381 -22.52 11.67 -14.71
C ASN A 381 -21.21 11.79 -15.49
N GLU A 382 -21.26 12.07 -16.79
CA GLU A 382 -20.08 12.16 -17.65
C GLU A 382 -19.11 13.29 -17.25
N GLY A 383 -19.62 14.45 -16.81
CA GLY A 383 -18.77 15.54 -16.32
C GLY A 383 -17.94 15.10 -15.13
N ASN A 384 -18.63 14.50 -14.16
CA ASN A 384 -18.02 13.97 -12.94
C ASN A 384 -17.01 12.85 -13.22
N LEU A 385 -17.30 12.00 -14.21
CA LEU A 385 -16.42 10.92 -14.66
C LEU A 385 -15.10 11.46 -15.19
N ARG A 386 -15.16 12.53 -16.01
CA ARG A 386 -14.00 13.21 -16.61
C ARG A 386 -13.09 13.82 -15.57
N GLU A 387 -13.67 14.57 -14.64
CA GLU A 387 -12.93 15.20 -13.54
C GLU A 387 -12.30 14.16 -12.61
N THR A 388 -13.04 13.10 -12.26
CA THR A 388 -12.52 11.99 -11.43
C THR A 388 -11.35 11.29 -12.11
N PHE A 389 -11.44 11.00 -13.42
CA PHE A 389 -10.33 10.44 -14.17
C PHE A 389 -9.11 11.36 -14.16
N PHE A 390 -9.31 12.64 -14.49
CA PHE A 390 -8.22 13.61 -14.52
C PHE A 390 -7.54 13.73 -13.16
N PHE A 391 -8.32 13.95 -12.10
CA PHE A 391 -7.79 14.08 -10.75
C PHE A 391 -7.06 12.81 -10.26
N ASN A 392 -7.58 11.61 -10.61
CA ASN A 392 -6.90 10.37 -10.29
C ASN A 392 -5.55 10.24 -11.01
N GLN A 393 -5.53 10.37 -12.35
CA GLN A 393 -4.33 10.09 -13.14
C GLN A 393 -3.22 11.13 -12.92
N VAL A 394 -3.58 12.41 -12.89
CA VAL A 394 -2.62 13.50 -12.66
C VAL A 394 -2.18 13.54 -11.20
N GLY A 395 -3.10 13.38 -10.25
CA GLY A 395 -2.81 13.43 -8.81
C GLY A 395 -1.96 12.28 -8.28
N ASN A 396 -1.67 11.25 -9.08
CA ASN A 396 -0.72 10.19 -8.72
C ASN A 396 0.74 10.60 -8.98
N THR A 397 0.97 11.63 -9.79
CA THR A 397 2.31 12.09 -10.19
C THR A 397 2.58 13.56 -9.90
N HIS A 398 1.52 14.37 -9.76
CA HIS A 398 1.58 15.82 -9.56
C HIS A 398 0.73 16.25 -8.36
N ASP A 399 1.04 17.43 -7.81
CA ASP A 399 0.19 18.07 -6.81
C ASP A 399 -1.01 18.73 -7.48
N VAL A 400 -2.22 18.25 -7.18
CA VAL A 400 -3.48 18.77 -7.75
C VAL A 400 -4.32 19.38 -6.65
N ARG A 401 -4.70 20.63 -6.84
CA ARG A 401 -5.48 21.43 -5.89
C ARG A 401 -6.72 22.03 -6.54
N SER A 402 -7.64 22.52 -5.73
CA SER A 402 -8.76 23.32 -6.18
C SER A 402 -8.26 24.65 -6.76
N SER A 403 -8.92 25.10 -7.81
CA SER A 403 -8.62 26.38 -8.49
C SER A 403 -9.80 27.34 -8.39
N HIS A 404 -9.52 28.62 -8.20
CA HIS A 404 -10.56 29.65 -8.28
C HIS A 404 -11.02 29.90 -9.73
N ALA A 405 -10.20 29.51 -10.70
CA ALA A 405 -10.52 29.59 -12.12
C ALA A 405 -10.14 28.28 -12.80
N GLY A 406 -11.11 27.64 -13.45
CA GLY A 406 -11.00 26.26 -13.92
C GLY A 406 -11.28 25.26 -12.80
N ASP A 407 -11.13 23.97 -13.11
CA ASP A 407 -11.45 22.88 -12.17
C ASP A 407 -10.26 22.56 -11.26
N PHE A 408 -9.03 22.55 -11.80
CA PHE A 408 -7.83 22.14 -11.06
C PHE A 408 -6.65 23.10 -11.25
N LEU A 409 -5.80 23.17 -10.22
CA LEU A 409 -4.47 23.79 -10.22
C LEU A 409 -3.41 22.71 -10.00
N ILE A 410 -2.51 22.53 -10.97
CA ILE A 410 -1.45 21.52 -10.94
C ILE A 410 -0.12 22.20 -10.58
N ASP A 411 0.60 21.62 -9.61
CA ASP A 411 1.94 22.05 -9.13
C ASP A 411 1.99 23.56 -8.78
N GLY A 412 0.84 24.12 -8.36
CA GLY A 412 0.70 25.51 -8.02
C GLY A 412 0.80 26.49 -9.19
N LYS A 413 0.86 26.01 -10.44
CA LYS A 413 1.12 26.83 -11.62
C LYS A 413 0.11 26.64 -12.75
N LEU A 414 -0.14 25.41 -13.18
CA LEU A 414 -0.93 25.12 -14.38
C LEU A 414 -2.43 25.04 -14.02
N ARG A 415 -3.28 25.74 -14.74
CA ARG A 415 -4.74 25.69 -14.56
C ARG A 415 -5.40 24.85 -15.62
N VAL A 416 -6.37 24.06 -15.22
CA VAL A 416 -7.06 23.12 -16.09
C VAL A 416 -8.56 23.26 -15.93
N GLU A 417 -9.25 23.25 -17.05
CA GLU A 417 -10.69 23.04 -17.13
C GLU A 417 -10.92 21.71 -17.85
N VAL A 418 -11.74 20.84 -17.28
CA VAL A 418 -12.04 19.50 -17.82
C VAL A 418 -13.43 19.51 -18.45
N GLY A 419 -13.59 18.90 -19.62
CA GLY A 419 -14.92 18.89 -20.24
C GLY A 419 -15.07 17.98 -21.46
N GLY A 420 -16.27 18.01 -22.02
CA GLY A 420 -16.60 17.32 -23.27
C GLY A 420 -16.21 18.13 -24.51
N PRO A 421 -16.51 17.61 -25.72
CA PRO A 421 -16.07 18.22 -26.99
C PRO A 421 -16.54 19.65 -27.21
N SER A 422 -17.69 20.04 -26.65
CA SER A 422 -18.27 21.37 -26.76
C SER A 422 -17.79 22.37 -25.72
N LYS A 423 -16.92 21.93 -24.76
CA LYS A 423 -16.39 22.83 -23.72
C LYS A 423 -15.59 23.96 -24.35
N ASP A 424 -15.89 25.19 -23.99
CA ASP A 424 -15.18 26.38 -24.45
C ASP A 424 -14.05 26.78 -23.46
N PHE A 425 -13.21 27.72 -23.92
CA PHE A 425 -12.06 28.22 -23.16
C PHE A 425 -12.38 29.48 -22.34
N SER A 426 -13.64 29.98 -22.38
CA SER A 426 -14.02 31.29 -21.86
C SER A 426 -13.66 31.55 -20.40
N ARG A 427 -13.74 30.51 -19.55
CA ARG A 427 -13.47 30.64 -18.11
C ARG A 427 -12.00 30.82 -17.74
N ILE A 428 -11.09 30.40 -18.61
CA ILE A 428 -9.64 30.40 -18.37
C ILE A 428 -8.82 31.02 -19.51
N ALA A 429 -9.47 31.63 -20.53
CA ALA A 429 -8.85 32.16 -21.73
C ALA A 429 -7.77 33.21 -21.45
N ASP A 430 -8.02 34.10 -20.49
CA ASP A 430 -7.11 35.20 -20.13
C ASP A 430 -6.10 34.83 -19.03
N ILE A 431 -6.05 33.53 -18.66
CA ILE A 431 -5.18 33.06 -17.58
C ILE A 431 -3.95 32.41 -18.18
N PRO A 432 -2.75 32.92 -17.90
CA PRO A 432 -1.51 32.27 -18.31
C PRO A 432 -1.40 30.83 -17.80
N ASP A 433 -0.68 29.99 -18.53
CA ASP A 433 -0.43 28.58 -18.17
C ASP A 433 -1.73 27.78 -17.93
N SER A 434 -2.75 27.99 -18.80
CA SER A 434 -4.03 27.31 -18.74
C SER A 434 -4.29 26.45 -19.98
N PHE A 435 -5.04 25.34 -19.79
CA PHE A 435 -5.43 24.44 -20.87
C PHE A 435 -6.77 23.73 -20.59
N LEU A 436 -7.36 23.15 -21.64
CA LEU A 436 -8.55 22.33 -21.58
C LEU A 436 -8.19 20.84 -21.72
N ALA A 437 -8.64 20.01 -20.79
CA ALA A 437 -8.61 18.56 -20.93
C ALA A 437 -9.95 18.08 -21.46
N ILE A 438 -9.98 17.70 -22.75
CA ILE A 438 -11.21 17.44 -23.50
C ILE A 438 -11.41 15.95 -23.75
N ASP A 439 -12.52 15.44 -23.30
CA ASP A 439 -12.98 14.08 -23.57
C ASP A 439 -13.66 13.97 -24.94
N GLY A 440 -13.69 12.75 -25.51
CA GLY A 440 -14.38 12.46 -26.77
C GLY A 440 -13.66 12.94 -28.02
N ILE A 441 -12.41 13.39 -27.91
CA ILE A 441 -11.57 13.75 -29.06
C ILE A 441 -10.33 12.85 -29.14
N GLU A 442 -9.96 12.43 -30.35
CA GLU A 442 -8.75 11.63 -30.60
C GLU A 442 -7.50 12.51 -30.58
N THR A 443 -7.57 13.69 -31.19
CA THR A 443 -6.48 14.66 -31.27
C THR A 443 -6.94 16.03 -30.81
N GLY A 444 -6.01 16.82 -30.29
CA GLY A 444 -6.26 18.19 -29.84
C GLY A 444 -5.71 19.26 -30.80
N TYR A 445 -5.82 20.52 -30.39
CA TYR A 445 -5.17 21.66 -31.05
C TYR A 445 -5.01 22.83 -30.05
N GLY A 446 -3.93 23.59 -30.17
CA GLY A 446 -3.65 24.71 -29.27
C GLY A 446 -3.62 24.27 -27.80
N ALA A 447 -4.44 24.89 -26.95
CA ALA A 447 -4.56 24.52 -25.53
C ALA A 447 -5.63 23.44 -25.26
N ARG A 448 -6.24 22.85 -26.27
CA ARG A 448 -7.22 21.76 -26.15
C ARG A 448 -6.53 20.42 -26.28
N ILE A 449 -6.39 19.70 -25.18
CA ILE A 449 -5.63 18.46 -25.05
C ILE A 449 -6.61 17.30 -24.84
N PRO A 450 -6.46 16.14 -25.52
CA PRO A 450 -7.30 14.98 -25.29
C PRO A 450 -7.18 14.51 -23.83
N LEU A 451 -8.32 14.34 -23.16
CA LEU A 451 -8.39 13.92 -21.75
C LEU A 451 -7.66 12.59 -21.50
N TRP A 452 -7.84 11.61 -22.39
CA TRP A 452 -7.24 10.28 -22.27
C TRP A 452 -5.70 10.31 -22.21
N LEU A 453 -5.06 11.34 -22.77
CA LEU A 453 -3.60 11.46 -22.83
C LEU A 453 -2.98 11.65 -21.45
N PHE A 454 -3.71 12.27 -20.50
CA PHE A 454 -3.27 12.38 -19.09
C PHE A 454 -3.17 11.03 -18.37
N GLY A 455 -3.77 9.98 -18.91
CA GLY A 455 -3.59 8.60 -18.45
C GLY A 455 -2.26 7.94 -18.87
N PHE A 456 -1.33 8.71 -19.47
CA PHE A 456 0.00 8.24 -19.88
C PHE A 456 1.13 8.75 -18.97
N LEU A 457 0.82 9.44 -17.89
CA LEU A 457 1.82 10.02 -16.97
C LEU A 457 2.61 8.99 -16.16
N TYR A 458 2.13 7.75 -16.01
CA TYR A 458 2.83 6.68 -15.30
C TYR A 458 2.53 5.30 -15.85
#